data_284205b9f88c7a665e355a492e70520b
#
_entry.id   284205b9f88c7a665e355a492e70520b
#
_cell.length_a   1.000
_cell.length_b   1.000
_cell.length_c   1.000
_cell.angle_alpha   90.00
_cell.angle_beta   90.00
_cell.angle_gamma   90.00
#
_symmetry.space_group_name_H-M   'P 1'
#
loop_
_entity.id
_entity.type
_entity.pdbx_description
1 polymer ?
#
loop_
_entity_poly.entity_id
_entity_poly.type
_entity_poly.pdbx_seq_one_letter_code
_entity_poly.pdbx_strand_id
1 'polypeptide(L)'
;GGRPAFSVPEIADIAMHNMEIFKELQSMTNINYKEIRYVGFAHDDATYKALEASMAWSDAYMIDKKDFQKEISPYINPNLDAYQAALITKECWQATPGLVINAVRQIALAHGGDMYEQCELEEIFRNGDGFIGLARTKEGEYLEIHCEHFVNALGGNAEKFAKALGIETNLYPVKHQAFITKPLPLMGINGNALDMIIDRRHYHGFSAVYGQQFADTGQIIGCASPGCELAEINKELKSNTQDFMEIAAEAFIEWFPALKGVSLQAVWAGYYTEPRYIVDPDNGLLVGLRGHGFMLGQYFAKLYVDKYLGKPIPDYMHRLLLNGDGLSENAFK
;
A
#
# COMPACT_ATOMS: atom_id res chain seq x y z
N GLY A 1 -2.53 5.20 -3.56
CA GLY A 1 -1.62 6.33 -3.67
C GLY A 1 -0.23 6.00 -3.19
N GLY A 2 0.67 6.95 -3.32
CA GLY A 2 2.05 6.83 -2.89
C GLY A 2 2.62 8.16 -2.38
N ARG A 3 3.71 8.07 -1.65
CA ARG A 3 4.43 9.20 -1.07
C ARG A 3 5.93 8.95 -1.14
N PRO A 4 6.77 9.97 -1.34
CA PRO A 4 8.22 9.85 -1.26
C PRO A 4 8.73 9.92 0.18
N ALA A 5 7.95 10.49 1.09
CA ALA A 5 8.33 10.75 2.47
C ALA A 5 8.35 9.47 3.32
N PHE A 6 9.51 8.84 3.40
CA PHE A 6 9.81 7.73 4.30
C PHE A 6 10.95 8.12 5.23
N SER A 7 10.96 7.59 6.45
CA SER A 7 12.02 7.84 7.44
C SER A 7 13.33 7.08 7.14
N VAL A 8 13.27 6.09 6.27
CA VAL A 8 14.40 5.29 5.81
C VAL A 8 14.80 5.77 4.42
N PRO A 9 16.00 6.32 4.23
CA PRO A 9 16.43 6.92 2.95
C PRO A 9 16.32 5.96 1.76
N GLU A 10 16.64 4.69 1.96
CA GLU A 10 16.57 3.67 0.91
C GLU A 10 15.12 3.41 0.47
N ILE A 11 14.17 3.45 1.41
CA ILE A 11 12.73 3.30 1.06
C ILE A 11 12.25 4.56 0.35
N ALA A 12 12.71 5.74 0.74
CA ALA A 12 12.40 6.99 0.05
C ALA A 12 12.92 6.97 -1.40
N ASP A 13 14.15 6.50 -1.62
CA ASP A 13 14.72 6.31 -2.95
C ASP A 13 13.88 5.36 -3.80
N ILE A 14 13.50 4.20 -3.26
CA ILE A 14 12.61 3.24 -3.93
C ILE A 14 11.27 3.89 -4.29
N ALA A 15 10.68 4.67 -3.38
CA ALA A 15 9.40 5.33 -3.59
C ALA A 15 9.46 6.39 -4.69
N MET A 16 10.54 7.16 -4.77
CA MET A 16 10.77 8.14 -5.81
C MET A 16 10.92 7.48 -7.20
N HIS A 17 11.72 6.42 -7.30
CA HIS A 17 11.84 5.67 -8.55
C HIS A 17 10.52 5.03 -8.97
N ASN A 18 9.75 4.51 -8.02
CA ASN A 18 8.43 3.95 -8.31
C ASN A 18 7.43 5.02 -8.79
N MET A 19 7.49 6.22 -8.25
CA MET A 19 6.68 7.37 -8.72
C MET A 19 6.97 7.69 -10.18
N GLU A 20 8.25 7.69 -10.59
CA GLU A 20 8.62 7.92 -12.01
C GLU A 20 8.04 6.82 -12.93
N ILE A 21 8.03 5.57 -12.50
CA ILE A 21 7.38 4.48 -13.26
C ILE A 21 5.87 4.76 -13.42
N PHE A 22 5.18 5.28 -12.40
CA PHE A 22 3.77 5.64 -12.51
C PHE A 22 3.53 6.84 -13.44
N LYS A 23 4.41 7.83 -13.45
CA LYS A 23 4.36 8.94 -14.42
C LYS A 23 4.56 8.43 -15.84
N GLU A 24 5.48 7.50 -16.04
CA GLU A 24 5.70 6.83 -17.33
C GLU A 24 4.45 6.06 -17.76
N LEU A 25 3.86 5.24 -16.89
CA LEU A 25 2.60 4.55 -17.16
C LEU A 25 1.48 5.51 -17.55
N GLN A 26 1.35 6.65 -16.84
CA GLN A 26 0.37 7.69 -17.18
C GLN A 26 0.63 8.29 -18.57
N SER A 27 1.88 8.40 -19.01
CA SER A 27 2.20 8.89 -20.35
C SER A 27 1.85 7.91 -21.46
N MET A 28 1.87 6.60 -21.14
CA MET A 28 1.53 5.52 -22.08
C MET A 28 0.01 5.30 -22.14
N THR A 29 -0.66 5.36 -21.01
CA THR A 29 -2.10 5.12 -20.87
C THR A 29 -2.65 5.83 -19.65
N ASN A 30 -3.92 6.23 -19.71
CA ASN A 30 -4.56 6.90 -18.59
C ASN A 30 -4.79 5.95 -17.42
N ILE A 31 -4.03 6.14 -16.34
CA ILE A 31 -4.17 5.44 -15.06
C ILE A 31 -4.81 6.31 -13.98
N ASN A 32 -5.33 7.50 -14.35
CA ASN A 32 -5.80 8.53 -13.42
C ASN A 32 -4.74 8.95 -12.40
N TYR A 33 -3.47 9.06 -12.85
CA TYR A 33 -2.41 9.60 -12.02
C TYR A 33 -2.67 11.08 -11.72
N LYS A 34 -2.65 11.43 -10.45
CA LYS A 34 -2.79 12.81 -9.97
C LYS A 34 -1.86 13.05 -8.80
N GLU A 35 -1.25 14.23 -8.80
CA GLU A 35 -0.55 14.71 -7.62
C GLU A 35 -1.56 15.09 -6.54
N ILE A 36 -1.27 14.66 -5.33
CA ILE A 36 -2.03 14.97 -4.11
C ILE A 36 -1.06 15.33 -3.01
N ARG A 37 -1.59 15.71 -1.85
CA ARG A 37 -0.80 15.86 -0.63
C ARG A 37 -1.17 14.78 0.37
N TYR A 38 -0.29 14.53 1.33
CA TYR A 38 -0.59 13.75 2.53
C TYR A 38 -0.63 14.67 3.73
N VAL A 39 -1.60 14.46 4.58
CA VAL A 39 -1.85 15.20 5.81
C VAL A 39 -1.69 14.25 6.98
N GLY A 40 -0.64 14.43 7.76
CA GLY A 40 -0.41 13.67 8.99
C GLY A 40 -0.76 14.50 10.21
N PHE A 41 -1.71 14.07 11.03
CA PHE A 41 -2.08 14.79 12.25
C PHE A 41 -1.11 14.54 13.41
N ALA A 42 -0.79 15.60 14.16
CA ALA A 42 -0.05 15.56 15.41
C ALA A 42 -1.02 15.72 16.58
N HIS A 43 -1.11 14.72 17.44
CA HIS A 43 -2.02 14.70 18.59
C HIS A 43 -1.30 14.89 19.93
N ASP A 44 0.03 14.74 19.96
CA ASP A 44 0.88 14.98 21.11
C ASP A 44 2.28 15.46 20.68
N ASP A 45 3.11 15.82 21.65
CA ASP A 45 4.47 16.31 21.40
C ASP A 45 5.39 15.27 20.75
N ALA A 46 5.18 13.99 21.02
CA ALA A 46 5.97 12.91 20.42
C ALA A 46 5.64 12.78 18.93
N THR A 47 4.36 12.76 18.59
CA THR A 47 3.87 12.73 17.21
C THR A 47 4.29 14.00 16.46
N TYR A 48 4.19 15.17 17.10
CA TYR A 48 4.65 16.43 16.52
C TYR A 48 6.12 16.36 16.10
N LYS A 49 7.00 15.97 17.02
CA LYS A 49 8.44 15.85 16.77
C LYS A 49 8.76 14.81 15.69
N ALA A 50 8.04 13.69 15.66
CA ALA A 50 8.22 12.67 14.65
C ALA A 50 7.83 13.18 13.26
N LEU A 51 6.72 13.92 13.14
CA LEU A 51 6.30 14.54 11.88
C LEU A 51 7.28 15.66 11.46
N GLU A 52 7.71 16.51 12.38
CA GLU A 52 8.70 17.56 12.12
C GLU A 52 10.03 16.98 11.59
N ALA A 53 10.51 15.90 12.20
CA ALA A 53 11.72 15.21 11.76
C ALA A 53 11.60 14.67 10.33
N SER A 54 10.41 14.27 9.90
CA SER A 54 10.19 13.76 8.54
C SER A 54 10.31 14.83 7.46
N MET A 55 10.27 16.12 7.80
CA MET A 55 10.52 17.22 6.87
C MET A 55 11.96 17.22 6.31
N ALA A 56 12.90 16.58 6.99
CA ALA A 56 14.29 16.45 6.51
C ALA A 56 14.39 15.62 5.20
N TRP A 57 13.37 14.83 4.90
CA TRP A 57 13.40 13.84 3.81
C TRP A 57 12.31 14.07 2.74
N SER A 58 11.55 15.17 2.85
CA SER A 58 10.41 15.43 1.96
C SER A 58 10.13 16.91 1.81
N ASP A 59 9.55 17.33 0.69
CA ASP A 59 8.94 18.65 0.56
C ASP A 59 7.65 18.69 1.39
N ALA A 60 7.79 19.13 2.64
CA ALA A 60 6.71 19.15 3.61
C ALA A 60 6.80 20.39 4.51
N TYR A 61 5.67 20.75 5.12
CA TYR A 61 5.59 21.85 6.08
C TYR A 61 4.55 21.57 7.15
N MET A 62 4.80 22.09 8.34
CA MET A 62 3.85 22.02 9.45
C MET A 62 2.83 23.16 9.38
N ILE A 63 1.60 22.88 9.78
CA ILE A 63 0.53 23.85 9.96
C ILE A 63 -0.07 23.72 11.35
N ASP A 64 -0.46 24.86 11.95
CA ASP A 64 -1.20 24.88 13.21
C ASP A 64 -2.66 24.49 13.00
N LYS A 65 -3.33 23.99 14.04
CA LYS A 65 -4.77 23.65 14.04
C LYS A 65 -5.65 24.79 13.49
N LYS A 66 -5.35 26.05 13.80
CA LYS A 66 -6.12 27.22 13.33
C LYS A 66 -6.18 27.34 11.81
N ASP A 67 -5.23 26.74 11.09
CA ASP A 67 -5.11 26.81 9.62
C ASP A 67 -5.73 25.58 8.93
N PHE A 68 -6.24 24.59 9.64
CA PHE A 68 -6.78 23.36 9.07
C PHE A 68 -7.89 23.59 8.04
N GLN A 69 -8.83 24.51 8.33
CA GLN A 69 -9.92 24.82 7.39
C GLN A 69 -9.42 25.47 6.10
N LYS A 70 -8.34 26.22 6.18
CA LYS A 70 -7.73 26.90 5.03
C LYS A 70 -6.81 25.98 4.23
N GLU A 71 -6.06 25.12 4.91
CA GLU A 71 -4.96 24.35 4.31
C GLU A 71 -5.34 22.88 3.99
N ILE A 72 -6.35 22.31 4.66
CA ILE A 72 -6.78 20.93 4.45
C ILE A 72 -8.14 20.86 3.78
N SER A 73 -9.16 21.41 4.43
CA SER A 73 -10.54 21.35 3.93
C SER A 73 -11.42 22.38 4.63
N PRO A 74 -12.28 23.13 3.91
CA PRO A 74 -13.26 24.00 4.55
C PRO A 74 -14.32 23.25 5.38
N TYR A 75 -14.45 21.94 5.18
CA TYR A 75 -15.41 21.08 5.89
C TYR A 75 -14.81 20.38 7.10
N ILE A 76 -13.51 20.56 7.37
CA ILE A 76 -12.87 19.97 8.54
C ILE A 76 -13.46 20.57 9.81
N ASN A 77 -13.64 19.73 10.82
CA ASN A 77 -14.18 20.15 12.11
C ASN A 77 -13.27 21.20 12.76
N PRO A 78 -13.75 22.43 13.04
CA PRO A 78 -12.91 23.46 13.67
C PRO A 78 -12.56 23.14 15.13
N ASN A 79 -13.30 22.23 15.76
CA ASN A 79 -13.15 21.84 17.18
C ASN A 79 -12.42 20.49 17.32
N LEU A 80 -11.39 20.26 16.52
CA LEU A 80 -10.52 19.06 16.64
C LEU A 80 -9.53 19.22 17.79
N ASP A 81 -10.03 19.18 19.04
CA ASP A 81 -9.20 19.45 20.24
C ASP A 81 -8.14 18.35 20.51
N ALA A 82 -8.32 17.18 19.89
CA ALA A 82 -7.35 16.09 19.96
C ALA A 82 -6.04 16.38 19.20
N TYR A 83 -5.98 17.42 18.35
CA TYR A 83 -4.82 17.70 17.51
C TYR A 83 -4.29 19.11 17.73
N GLN A 84 -2.98 19.27 17.66
CA GLN A 84 -2.28 20.57 17.79
C GLN A 84 -1.85 21.10 16.42
N ALA A 85 -1.41 20.24 15.53
CA ALA A 85 -0.83 20.59 14.23
C ALA A 85 -1.03 19.47 13.21
N ALA A 86 -0.68 19.74 11.97
CA ALA A 86 -0.56 18.71 10.94
C ALA A 86 0.67 18.96 10.06
N LEU A 87 1.26 17.88 9.57
CA LEU A 87 2.27 17.92 8.51
C LEU A 87 1.56 17.78 7.16
N ILE A 88 1.84 18.71 6.26
CA ILE A 88 1.44 18.63 4.85
C ILE A 88 2.66 18.18 4.04
N THR A 89 2.60 16.98 3.48
CA THR A 89 3.63 16.46 2.57
C THR A 89 3.18 16.61 1.14
N LYS A 90 4.01 17.25 0.31
CA LYS A 90 3.81 17.40 -1.14
C LYS A 90 4.42 16.21 -1.92
N GLU A 91 4.34 16.29 -3.25
CA GLU A 91 4.88 15.27 -4.16
C GLU A 91 4.33 13.85 -3.92
N CYS A 92 3.18 13.78 -3.28
CA CYS A 92 2.43 12.53 -3.17
C CYS A 92 1.51 12.36 -4.37
N TRP A 93 1.04 11.15 -4.59
CA TRP A 93 0.24 10.85 -5.77
C TRP A 93 -0.85 9.81 -5.49
N GLN A 94 -1.84 9.78 -6.36
CA GLN A 94 -2.83 8.73 -6.45
C GLN A 94 -2.98 8.25 -7.88
N ALA A 95 -3.41 6.99 -8.04
CA ALA A 95 -3.82 6.43 -9.32
C ALA A 95 -4.93 5.39 -9.07
N THR A 96 -5.70 5.04 -10.10
CA THR A 96 -6.77 4.05 -9.99
C THR A 96 -6.17 2.64 -10.11
N PRO A 97 -6.21 1.80 -9.05
CA PRO A 97 -5.51 0.52 -9.03
C PRO A 97 -5.86 -0.40 -10.20
N GLY A 98 -7.15 -0.49 -10.54
CA GLY A 98 -7.59 -1.33 -11.66
C GLY A 98 -7.02 -0.90 -13.02
N LEU A 99 -6.88 0.41 -13.25
CA LEU A 99 -6.26 0.94 -14.47
C LEU A 99 -4.76 0.65 -14.50
N VAL A 100 -4.08 0.78 -13.36
CA VAL A 100 -2.64 0.45 -13.25
C VAL A 100 -2.39 -1.03 -13.55
N ILE A 101 -3.17 -1.93 -12.94
CA ILE A 101 -3.05 -3.37 -13.17
C ILE A 101 -3.29 -3.68 -14.65
N ASN A 102 -4.32 -3.08 -15.26
CA ASN A 102 -4.60 -3.29 -16.68
C ASN A 102 -3.47 -2.74 -17.57
N ALA A 103 -2.90 -1.58 -17.25
CA ALA A 103 -1.77 -1.01 -17.98
C ALA A 103 -0.55 -1.95 -17.96
N VAL A 104 -0.15 -2.42 -16.78
CA VAL A 104 0.98 -3.36 -16.63
C VAL A 104 0.69 -4.67 -17.37
N ARG A 105 -0.56 -5.18 -17.27
CA ARG A 105 -1.00 -6.36 -18.02
C ARG A 105 -0.83 -6.18 -19.53
N GLN A 106 -1.29 -5.08 -20.08
CA GLN A 106 -1.17 -4.80 -21.52
C GLN A 106 0.29 -4.72 -21.96
N ILE A 107 1.16 -4.13 -21.15
CA ILE A 107 2.60 -4.07 -21.40
C ILE A 107 3.19 -5.49 -21.43
N ALA A 108 2.87 -6.33 -20.46
CA ALA A 108 3.36 -7.70 -20.39
C ALA A 108 2.95 -8.52 -21.63
N LEU A 109 1.67 -8.43 -22.03
CA LEU A 109 1.15 -9.10 -23.23
C LEU A 109 1.81 -8.59 -24.53
N ALA A 110 2.01 -7.27 -24.63
CA ALA A 110 2.67 -6.66 -25.81
C ALA A 110 4.14 -7.10 -25.96
N HIS A 111 4.78 -7.51 -24.87
CA HIS A 111 6.14 -8.05 -24.86
C HIS A 111 6.17 -9.59 -24.93
N GLY A 112 5.08 -10.24 -25.27
CA GLY A 112 5.03 -11.69 -25.48
C GLY A 112 4.82 -12.52 -24.22
N GLY A 113 4.42 -11.89 -23.11
CA GLY A 113 4.03 -12.62 -21.91
C GLY A 113 2.64 -13.25 -22.05
N ASP A 114 2.44 -14.42 -21.48
CA ASP A 114 1.13 -15.04 -21.33
C ASP A 114 0.53 -14.71 -19.95
N MET A 115 -0.79 -14.59 -19.89
CA MET A 115 -1.49 -14.30 -18.64
C MET A 115 -2.71 -15.22 -18.49
N TYR A 116 -2.72 -15.97 -17.41
CA TYR A 116 -3.81 -16.87 -17.04
C TYR A 116 -4.60 -16.27 -15.87
N GLU A 117 -5.69 -15.59 -16.20
CA GLU A 117 -6.60 -15.03 -15.20
C GLU A 117 -7.52 -16.10 -14.61
N GLN A 118 -7.96 -15.91 -13.36
CA GLN A 118 -8.82 -16.86 -12.64
C GLN A 118 -8.22 -18.27 -12.60
N CYS A 119 -6.90 -18.32 -12.49
CA CYS A 119 -6.11 -19.53 -12.40
C CYS A 119 -5.33 -19.50 -11.08
N GLU A 120 -5.57 -20.48 -10.22
CA GLU A 120 -4.98 -20.56 -8.87
C GLU A 120 -3.85 -21.57 -8.86
N LEU A 121 -2.64 -21.13 -8.50
CA LEU A 121 -1.54 -22.03 -8.22
C LEU A 121 -1.85 -22.80 -6.94
N GLU A 122 -1.95 -24.12 -7.01
CA GLU A 122 -2.22 -24.99 -5.85
C GLU A 122 -0.96 -25.60 -5.27
N GLU A 123 -0.03 -26.02 -6.14
CA GLU A 123 1.23 -26.66 -5.75
C GLU A 123 2.39 -26.18 -6.61
N ILE A 124 3.59 -26.25 -6.03
CA ILE A 124 4.86 -26.04 -6.74
C ILE A 124 5.93 -26.95 -6.13
N PHE A 125 6.77 -27.51 -6.97
CA PHE A 125 7.90 -28.32 -6.55
C PHE A 125 9.08 -28.20 -7.53
N ARG A 126 10.27 -28.53 -7.04
CA ARG A 126 11.48 -28.55 -7.89
C ARG A 126 11.45 -29.76 -8.81
N ASN A 127 11.93 -29.58 -10.04
CA ASN A 127 12.10 -30.63 -11.02
C ASN A 127 13.44 -30.43 -11.75
N GLY A 128 14.47 -31.17 -11.35
CA GLY A 128 15.83 -30.92 -11.82
C GLY A 128 16.28 -29.49 -11.46
N ASP A 129 16.73 -28.74 -12.47
CA ASP A 129 17.17 -27.34 -12.32
C ASP A 129 16.00 -26.33 -12.41
N GLY A 130 14.78 -26.81 -12.69
CA GLY A 130 13.60 -25.98 -12.83
C GLY A 130 12.50 -26.29 -11.82
N PHE A 131 11.27 -25.93 -12.18
CA PHE A 131 10.08 -26.06 -11.34
C PHE A 131 8.91 -26.61 -12.14
N ILE A 132 8.00 -27.29 -11.45
CA ILE A 132 6.68 -27.64 -11.95
C ILE A 132 5.65 -27.01 -11.01
N GLY A 133 4.75 -26.22 -11.59
CA GLY A 133 3.59 -25.66 -10.91
C GLY A 133 2.31 -26.38 -11.36
N LEU A 134 1.43 -26.70 -10.42
CA LEU A 134 0.08 -27.16 -10.70
C LEU A 134 -0.89 -26.04 -10.42
N ALA A 135 -1.59 -25.59 -11.42
CA ALA A 135 -2.57 -24.53 -11.30
C ALA A 135 -3.95 -25.01 -11.73
N ARG A 136 -4.99 -24.53 -11.05
CA ARG A 136 -6.38 -24.86 -11.33
C ARG A 136 -7.11 -23.67 -11.92
N THR A 137 -7.76 -23.87 -13.07
CA THR A 137 -8.60 -22.86 -13.71
C THR A 137 -9.93 -22.71 -12.97
N LYS A 138 -10.68 -21.65 -13.29
CA LYS A 138 -12.05 -21.45 -12.77
C LYS A 138 -13.00 -22.58 -13.13
N GLU A 139 -12.81 -23.18 -14.28
CA GLU A 139 -13.59 -24.32 -14.77
C GLU A 139 -13.23 -25.62 -14.06
N GLY A 140 -12.18 -25.62 -13.24
CA GLY A 140 -11.70 -26.78 -12.48
C GLY A 140 -10.71 -27.66 -13.24
N GLU A 141 -10.22 -27.20 -14.39
CA GLU A 141 -9.18 -27.89 -15.14
C GLU A 141 -7.80 -27.63 -14.50
N TYR A 142 -6.92 -28.62 -14.58
CA TYR A 142 -5.55 -28.50 -14.12
C TYR A 142 -4.58 -28.18 -15.25
N LEU A 143 -3.71 -27.20 -14.99
CA LEU A 143 -2.59 -26.85 -15.84
C LEU A 143 -1.30 -27.24 -15.14
N GLU A 144 -0.45 -28.00 -15.83
CA GLU A 144 0.91 -28.28 -15.40
C GLU A 144 1.84 -27.32 -16.12
N ILE A 145 2.57 -26.51 -15.35
CA ILE A 145 3.42 -25.45 -15.86
C ILE A 145 4.86 -25.78 -15.53
N HIS A 146 5.69 -25.96 -16.56
CA HIS A 146 7.12 -26.18 -16.43
C HIS A 146 7.87 -24.87 -16.66
N CYS A 147 8.79 -24.51 -15.76
CA CYS A 147 9.59 -23.32 -15.90
C CYS A 147 11.01 -23.51 -15.33
N GLU A 148 11.96 -22.77 -15.87
CA GLU A 148 13.34 -22.72 -15.36
C GLU A 148 13.44 -21.81 -14.13
N HIS A 149 12.62 -20.76 -14.07
CA HIS A 149 12.62 -19.80 -12.98
C HIS A 149 11.17 -19.51 -12.52
N PHE A 150 10.99 -19.49 -11.22
CA PHE A 150 9.69 -19.19 -10.59
C PHE A 150 9.84 -17.94 -9.72
N VAL A 151 8.90 -17.01 -9.86
CA VAL A 151 8.81 -15.82 -9.01
C VAL A 151 7.59 -15.92 -8.11
N ASN A 152 7.82 -16.10 -6.83
CA ASN A 152 6.78 -16.01 -5.81
C ASN A 152 6.46 -14.53 -5.54
N ALA A 153 5.37 -14.03 -6.11
CA ALA A 153 4.79 -12.72 -5.88
C ALA A 153 3.36 -12.84 -5.31
N LEU A 154 3.09 -13.89 -4.52
CA LEU A 154 1.75 -14.36 -4.14
C LEU A 154 1.17 -13.68 -2.88
N GLY A 155 1.76 -12.56 -2.45
CA GLY A 155 1.23 -11.73 -1.36
C GLY A 155 0.99 -12.54 -0.08
N GLY A 156 -0.25 -12.61 0.41
CA GLY A 156 -0.60 -13.32 1.63
C GLY A 156 -0.36 -14.83 1.61
N ASN A 157 -0.25 -15.43 0.43
CA ASN A 157 0.02 -16.86 0.25
C ASN A 157 1.52 -17.16 0.07
N ALA A 158 2.38 -16.15 0.05
CA ALA A 158 3.79 -16.29 -0.28
C ALA A 158 4.53 -17.31 0.60
N GLU A 159 4.28 -17.30 1.90
CA GLU A 159 4.93 -18.21 2.86
C GLU A 159 4.59 -19.69 2.59
N LYS A 160 3.34 -19.99 2.21
CA LYS A 160 2.91 -21.35 1.84
C LYS A 160 3.79 -21.92 0.72
N PHE A 161 3.98 -21.12 -0.35
CA PHE A 161 4.71 -21.57 -1.53
C PHE A 161 6.23 -21.51 -1.34
N ALA A 162 6.74 -20.58 -0.52
CA ALA A 162 8.15 -20.59 -0.13
C ALA A 162 8.50 -21.86 0.65
N LYS A 163 7.70 -22.25 1.64
CA LYS A 163 7.87 -23.50 2.39
C LYS A 163 7.82 -24.76 1.55
N ALA A 164 6.94 -24.79 0.53
CA ALA A 164 6.87 -25.91 -0.41
C ALA A 164 8.20 -26.12 -1.18
N LEU A 165 8.99 -25.04 -1.35
CA LEU A 165 10.32 -25.07 -1.95
C LEU A 165 11.47 -25.18 -0.94
N GLY A 166 11.17 -25.37 0.35
CA GLY A 166 12.15 -25.46 1.43
C GLY A 166 12.76 -24.11 1.85
N ILE A 167 12.05 -23.01 1.58
CA ILE A 167 12.49 -21.66 1.89
C ILE A 167 11.67 -21.12 3.07
N GLU A 168 12.34 -20.68 4.12
CA GLU A 168 11.71 -20.04 5.28
C GLU A 168 11.86 -18.53 5.19
N THR A 169 10.75 -17.82 4.99
CA THR A 169 10.74 -16.35 4.88
C THR A 169 10.39 -15.66 6.19
N ASN A 170 9.75 -16.36 7.12
CA ASN A 170 9.16 -15.86 8.36
C ASN A 170 8.10 -14.76 8.11
N LEU A 171 7.51 -14.74 6.93
CA LEU A 171 6.43 -13.81 6.59
C LEU A 171 5.09 -14.33 7.09
N TYR A 172 4.23 -13.40 7.43
CA TYR A 172 2.85 -13.72 7.82
C TYR A 172 1.88 -12.67 7.27
N PRO A 173 0.69 -13.09 6.81
CA PRO A 173 -0.34 -12.15 6.37
C PRO A 173 -1.09 -11.58 7.58
N VAL A 174 -1.30 -10.26 7.56
CA VAL A 174 -2.14 -9.52 8.51
C VAL A 174 -3.33 -8.96 7.74
N LYS A 175 -4.54 -9.23 8.22
CA LYS A 175 -5.77 -8.73 7.63
C LYS A 175 -5.92 -7.24 7.88
N HIS A 176 -6.10 -6.48 6.81
CA HIS A 176 -6.48 -5.07 6.82
C HIS A 176 -7.85 -4.88 6.19
N GLN A 177 -8.57 -3.86 6.65
CA GLN A 177 -9.94 -3.60 6.23
C GLN A 177 -10.08 -2.21 5.63
N ALA A 178 -10.97 -2.08 4.65
CA ALA A 178 -11.22 -0.84 3.94
C ALA A 178 -12.70 -0.68 3.60
N PHE A 179 -13.12 0.55 3.39
CA PHE A 179 -14.43 0.89 2.84
C PHE A 179 -14.30 1.93 1.73
N ILE A 180 -15.33 2.05 0.91
CA ILE A 180 -15.50 3.15 -0.03
C ILE A 180 -16.93 3.68 0.05
N THR A 181 -17.07 5.01 0.07
CA THR A 181 -18.38 5.67 0.10
C THR A 181 -19.05 5.68 -1.28
N LYS A 182 -20.34 5.99 -1.33
CA LYS A 182 -20.95 6.52 -2.55
C LYS A 182 -20.29 7.86 -2.92
N PRO A 183 -20.41 8.31 -4.20
CA PRO A 183 -19.91 9.60 -4.64
C PRO A 183 -20.38 10.76 -3.77
N LEU A 184 -19.48 11.67 -3.46
CA LEU A 184 -19.69 12.88 -2.66
C LEU A 184 -19.16 14.10 -3.40
N PRO A 185 -19.65 15.31 -3.07
CA PRO A 185 -18.98 16.53 -3.48
C PRO A 185 -17.51 16.54 -3.04
N LEU A 186 -16.66 17.20 -3.80
CA LEU A 186 -15.24 17.32 -3.47
C LEU A 186 -15.07 18.16 -2.20
N MET A 187 -14.30 17.65 -1.25
CA MET A 187 -14.21 18.19 0.11
C MET A 187 -12.85 18.84 0.43
N GLY A 188 -11.91 18.84 -0.50
CA GLY A 188 -10.61 19.49 -0.32
C GLY A 188 -10.67 20.99 -0.52
N ILE A 189 -9.53 21.66 -0.37
CA ILE A 189 -9.41 23.11 -0.62
C ILE A 189 -9.64 23.44 -2.08
N ASN A 190 -10.16 24.63 -2.35
CA ASN A 190 -10.39 25.16 -3.71
C ASN A 190 -11.24 24.24 -4.60
N GLY A 191 -12.13 23.43 -4.02
CA GLY A 191 -12.99 22.50 -4.76
C GLY A 191 -12.26 21.26 -5.30
N ASN A 192 -11.08 20.98 -4.80
CA ASN A 192 -10.33 19.75 -5.10
C ASN A 192 -10.84 18.57 -4.24
N ALA A 193 -10.39 17.37 -4.57
CA ALA A 193 -10.58 16.21 -3.73
C ALA A 193 -9.84 16.37 -2.39
N LEU A 194 -10.33 15.69 -1.36
CA LEU A 194 -9.65 15.63 -0.08
C LEU A 194 -8.34 14.86 -0.23
N ASP A 195 -7.27 15.46 0.25
CA ASP A 195 -5.95 14.84 0.31
C ASP A 195 -5.96 13.55 1.15
N MET A 196 -4.91 12.75 1.07
CA MET A 196 -4.74 11.60 1.95
C MET A 196 -4.51 12.09 3.38
N ILE A 197 -5.44 11.78 4.26
CA ILE A 197 -5.32 12.04 5.71
C ILE A 197 -4.85 10.78 6.39
N ILE A 198 -3.89 10.91 7.29
CA ILE A 198 -3.38 9.82 8.13
C ILE A 198 -3.37 10.31 9.58
N ASP A 199 -4.16 9.65 10.40
CA ASP A 199 -4.18 9.83 11.84
C ASP A 199 -3.63 8.59 12.54
N ARG A 200 -2.56 8.79 13.28
CA ARG A 200 -1.89 7.73 14.06
C ARG A 200 -2.26 7.75 15.53
N ARG A 201 -3.28 8.48 15.89
CA ARG A 201 -3.89 8.35 17.20
C ARG A 201 -4.47 6.94 17.35
N HIS A 202 -4.19 6.28 18.45
CA HIS A 202 -4.74 4.97 18.73
C HIS A 202 -6.27 5.05 18.92
N TYR A 203 -7.02 4.44 18.00
CA TYR A 203 -8.45 4.31 18.06
C TYR A 203 -8.83 2.88 18.45
N HIS A 204 -9.20 2.65 19.72
CA HIS A 204 -9.78 1.37 20.17
C HIS A 204 -9.04 0.12 19.63
N GLY A 205 -7.69 0.12 19.68
CA GLY A 205 -6.86 -0.98 19.19
C GLY A 205 -6.37 -0.84 17.75
N PHE A 206 -6.85 0.16 16.98
CA PHE A 206 -6.24 0.51 15.69
C PHE A 206 -5.09 1.50 15.89
N SER A 207 -3.98 1.24 15.20
CA SER A 207 -2.77 2.08 15.28
C SER A 207 -2.81 3.29 14.34
N ALA A 208 -3.70 3.28 13.36
CA ALA A 208 -3.95 4.41 12.47
C ALA A 208 -5.31 4.27 11.78
N VAL A 209 -5.92 5.42 11.49
CA VAL A 209 -7.04 5.56 10.56
C VAL A 209 -6.58 6.49 9.43
N TYR A 210 -6.90 6.16 8.19
CA TYR A 210 -6.47 6.94 7.05
C TYR A 210 -7.43 6.83 5.86
N GLY A 211 -7.41 7.83 5.00
CA GLY A 211 -8.22 7.82 3.79
C GLY A 211 -8.05 9.06 2.94
N GLN A 212 -8.60 8.99 1.74
CA GLN A 212 -8.54 10.05 0.73
C GLN A 212 -9.81 10.08 -0.09
N GLN A 213 -10.01 11.18 -0.81
CA GLN A 213 -11.08 11.29 -1.80
C GLN A 213 -10.53 11.16 -3.22
N PHE A 214 -11.21 10.40 -4.07
CA PHE A 214 -10.89 10.32 -5.49
C PHE A 214 -11.52 11.50 -6.25
N ALA A 215 -10.70 12.24 -7.00
CA ALA A 215 -11.14 13.44 -7.70
C ALA A 215 -12.08 13.16 -8.89
N ASP A 216 -12.00 11.97 -9.49
CA ASP A 216 -12.80 11.55 -10.63
C ASP A 216 -14.20 11.06 -10.23
N THR A 217 -14.31 10.39 -9.10
CA THR A 217 -15.57 9.78 -8.64
C THR A 217 -16.21 10.50 -7.44
N GLY A 218 -15.45 11.33 -6.73
CA GLY A 218 -15.89 11.95 -5.47
C GLY A 218 -15.99 10.98 -4.30
N GLN A 219 -15.63 9.72 -4.48
CA GLN A 219 -15.71 8.69 -3.44
C GLN A 219 -14.58 8.84 -2.43
N ILE A 220 -14.87 8.61 -1.15
CA ILE A 220 -13.85 8.52 -0.10
C ILE A 220 -13.55 7.04 0.14
N ILE A 221 -12.28 6.67 0.02
CA ILE A 221 -11.76 5.40 0.53
C ILE A 221 -11.19 5.63 1.92
N GLY A 222 -11.55 4.75 2.86
CA GLY A 222 -11.03 4.77 4.22
C GLY A 222 -10.55 3.40 4.65
N CYS A 223 -9.51 3.40 5.47
CA CYS A 223 -8.87 2.22 6.02
C CYS A 223 -8.50 2.44 7.48
N ALA A 224 -8.30 1.35 8.21
CA ALA A 224 -7.68 1.38 9.53
C ALA A 224 -6.64 0.27 9.63
N SER A 225 -5.49 0.59 10.19
CA SER A 225 -4.44 -0.39 10.49
C SER A 225 -4.69 -1.01 11.85
N PRO A 226 -4.85 -2.32 11.96
CA PRO A 226 -5.00 -2.97 13.27
C PRO A 226 -3.71 -2.77 14.07
N GLY A 227 -3.84 -2.44 15.35
CA GLY A 227 -2.75 -2.54 16.31
C GLY A 227 -2.44 -4.01 16.66
N CYS A 228 -1.41 -4.24 17.44
CA CYS A 228 -0.98 -5.60 17.80
C CYS A 228 -2.09 -6.43 18.46
N GLU A 229 -3.00 -5.79 19.21
CA GLU A 229 -4.10 -6.46 19.91
C GLU A 229 -5.23 -6.91 18.97
N LEU A 230 -5.44 -6.20 17.85
CA LEU A 230 -6.48 -6.50 16.86
C LEU A 230 -5.94 -7.18 15.60
N ALA A 231 -4.64 -7.46 15.53
CA ALA A 231 -4.04 -8.07 14.35
C ALA A 231 -4.55 -9.49 14.12
N GLU A 232 -5.35 -9.68 13.10
CA GLU A 232 -5.80 -10.99 12.64
C GLU A 232 -4.73 -11.61 11.73
N ILE A 233 -3.77 -12.31 12.36
CA ILE A 233 -2.66 -12.97 11.66
C ILE A 233 -3.14 -14.32 11.13
N ASN A 234 -2.79 -14.64 9.87
CA ASN A 234 -3.14 -15.90 9.20
C ASN A 234 -4.66 -16.21 9.19
N LYS A 235 -5.51 -15.20 9.25
CA LYS A 235 -6.95 -15.36 9.18
C LYS A 235 -7.44 -15.24 7.74
N GLU A 236 -8.47 -16.01 7.42
CA GLU A 236 -9.14 -15.88 6.13
C GLU A 236 -9.71 -14.47 5.92
N LEU A 237 -9.68 -14.00 4.67
CA LEU A 237 -10.31 -12.75 4.25
C LEU A 237 -11.83 -12.92 4.26
N LYS A 238 -12.43 -12.66 5.41
CA LYS A 238 -13.89 -12.49 5.53
C LYS A 238 -14.23 -11.01 5.40
N SER A 239 -15.51 -10.72 5.26
CA SER A 239 -16.03 -9.36 5.30
C SER A 239 -15.54 -8.60 6.53
N ASN A 240 -15.59 -7.29 6.46
CA ASN A 240 -15.20 -6.40 7.54
C ASN A 240 -15.94 -6.73 8.84
N THR A 241 -15.25 -6.55 9.95
CA THR A 241 -15.87 -6.61 11.27
C THR A 241 -16.69 -5.34 11.52
N GLN A 242 -17.72 -5.46 12.34
CA GLN A 242 -18.54 -4.29 12.72
C GLN A 242 -17.69 -3.26 13.47
N ASP A 243 -16.80 -3.70 14.36
CA ASP A 243 -15.91 -2.83 15.13
C ASP A 243 -15.05 -1.94 14.23
N PHE A 244 -14.49 -2.50 13.13
CA PHE A 244 -13.75 -1.70 12.16
C PHE A 244 -14.61 -0.59 11.56
N MET A 245 -15.84 -0.92 11.16
CA MET A 245 -16.73 0.03 10.50
C MET A 245 -17.13 1.17 11.43
N GLU A 246 -17.44 0.86 12.69
CA GLU A 246 -17.80 1.85 13.71
C GLU A 246 -16.62 2.79 14.00
N ILE A 247 -15.45 2.25 14.27
CA ILE A 247 -14.25 3.02 14.61
C ILE A 247 -13.78 3.89 13.44
N ALA A 248 -13.75 3.33 12.24
CA ALA A 248 -13.38 4.10 11.06
C ALA A 248 -14.40 5.23 10.79
N ALA A 249 -15.70 4.94 10.91
CA ALA A 249 -16.74 5.95 10.75
C ALA A 249 -16.64 7.06 11.81
N GLU A 250 -16.39 6.71 13.08
CA GLU A 250 -16.21 7.69 14.16
C GLU A 250 -15.04 8.64 13.85
N ALA A 251 -13.89 8.13 13.44
CA ALA A 251 -12.73 8.95 13.08
C ALA A 251 -13.02 9.91 11.93
N PHE A 252 -13.63 9.41 10.85
CA PHE A 252 -13.99 10.24 9.69
C PHE A 252 -15.04 11.30 10.03
N ILE A 253 -16.03 10.99 10.86
CA ILE A 253 -17.07 11.94 11.32
C ILE A 253 -16.45 12.96 12.28
N GLU A 254 -15.50 12.57 13.11
CA GLU A 254 -14.75 13.51 13.97
C GLU A 254 -14.01 14.54 13.11
N TRP A 255 -13.29 14.09 12.08
CA TRP A 255 -12.60 15.01 11.16
C TRP A 255 -13.55 15.85 10.33
N PHE A 256 -14.61 15.22 9.82
CA PHE A 256 -15.59 15.82 8.90
C PHE A 256 -17.02 15.51 9.33
N PRO A 257 -17.64 16.34 10.18
CA PRO A 257 -19.02 16.11 10.64
C PRO A 257 -20.04 16.00 9.50
N ALA A 258 -19.74 16.58 8.35
CA ALA A 258 -20.57 16.47 7.14
C ALA A 258 -20.69 15.04 6.59
N LEU A 259 -19.81 14.11 7.01
CA LEU A 259 -19.87 12.70 6.61
C LEU A 259 -20.86 11.87 7.44
N LYS A 260 -21.47 12.46 8.46
CA LYS A 260 -22.49 11.76 9.26
C LYS A 260 -23.68 11.33 8.39
N GLY A 261 -23.94 10.02 8.37
CA GLY A 261 -25.05 9.45 7.58
C GLY A 261 -24.73 9.19 6.12
N VAL A 262 -23.47 9.35 5.69
CA VAL A 262 -23.03 9.01 4.33
C VAL A 262 -23.09 7.50 4.13
N SER A 263 -23.64 7.07 2.99
CA SER A 263 -23.75 5.65 2.65
C SER A 263 -22.45 5.11 2.10
N LEU A 264 -22.11 3.89 2.49
CA LEU A 264 -21.02 3.13 1.88
C LEU A 264 -21.49 2.46 0.59
N GLN A 265 -20.56 2.31 -0.37
CA GLN A 265 -20.78 1.55 -1.59
C GLN A 265 -20.25 0.13 -1.47
N ALA A 266 -19.09 -0.03 -0.87
CA ALA A 266 -18.46 -1.33 -0.66
C ALA A 266 -17.55 -1.33 0.56
N VAL A 267 -17.32 -2.52 1.09
CA VAL A 267 -16.37 -2.83 2.15
C VAL A 267 -15.62 -4.10 1.77
N TRP A 268 -14.34 -4.19 2.10
CA TRP A 268 -13.54 -5.39 1.82
C TRP A 268 -12.38 -5.53 2.80
N ALA A 269 -11.72 -6.67 2.75
CA ALA A 269 -10.48 -6.91 3.48
C ALA A 269 -9.38 -7.38 2.52
N GLY A 270 -8.13 -7.14 2.89
CA GLY A 270 -6.94 -7.54 2.15
C GLY A 270 -5.82 -7.95 3.09
N TYR A 271 -4.80 -8.61 2.56
CA TYR A 271 -3.61 -8.96 3.33
C TYR A 271 -2.51 -7.92 3.18
N TYR A 272 -1.90 -7.54 4.29
CA TYR A 272 -0.54 -7.01 4.34
C TYR A 272 0.39 -8.14 4.75
N THR A 273 1.46 -8.36 4.00
CA THR A 273 2.43 -9.41 4.28
C THR A 273 3.61 -8.82 5.05
N GLU A 274 3.66 -9.13 6.32
CA GLU A 274 4.62 -8.60 7.29
C GLU A 274 5.73 -9.62 7.58
N PRO A 275 6.88 -9.27 8.18
CA PRO A 275 7.23 -7.96 8.73
C PRO A 275 8.16 -7.12 7.84
N ARG A 276 8.69 -7.64 6.73
CA ARG A 276 9.74 -6.98 5.93
C ARG A 276 9.59 -7.21 4.44
N TYR A 277 10.22 -6.35 3.64
CA TYR A 277 10.37 -6.56 2.20
C TYR A 277 11.41 -7.64 1.92
N ILE A 278 11.13 -8.50 0.95
CA ILE A 278 12.08 -9.48 0.41
C ILE A 278 12.03 -9.40 -1.11
N VAL A 279 13.16 -9.02 -1.71
CA VAL A 279 13.37 -8.97 -3.16
C VAL A 279 14.63 -9.80 -3.45
N ASP A 280 14.44 -11.08 -3.71
CA ASP A 280 15.53 -12.04 -3.81
C ASP A 280 15.37 -12.96 -5.03
N PRO A 281 15.99 -12.61 -6.17
CA PRO A 281 15.94 -13.43 -7.36
C PRO A 281 16.60 -14.80 -7.22
N ASP A 282 17.60 -14.93 -6.36
CA ASP A 282 18.33 -16.19 -6.18
C ASP A 282 17.42 -17.25 -5.53
N ASN A 283 16.43 -16.80 -4.74
CA ASN A 283 15.42 -17.63 -4.11
C ASN A 283 14.02 -17.51 -4.77
N GLY A 284 13.91 -16.75 -5.86
CA GLY A 284 12.62 -16.56 -6.54
C GLY A 284 11.58 -15.80 -5.72
N LEU A 285 11.98 -14.80 -4.90
CA LEU A 285 11.09 -14.10 -3.97
C LEU A 285 10.93 -12.62 -4.31
N LEU A 286 9.68 -12.18 -4.49
CA LEU A 286 9.25 -10.79 -4.52
C LEU A 286 8.05 -10.63 -3.59
N VAL A 287 8.28 -10.57 -2.30
CA VAL A 287 7.27 -10.76 -1.26
C VAL A 287 7.45 -9.80 -0.08
N GLY A 288 6.52 -9.81 0.87
CA GLY A 288 6.65 -9.00 2.09
C GLY A 288 6.42 -7.51 1.83
N LEU A 289 5.62 -7.14 0.82
CA LEU A 289 5.45 -5.73 0.43
C LEU A 289 4.64 -4.92 1.44
N ARG A 290 4.23 -5.54 2.55
CA ARG A 290 3.50 -4.91 3.65
C ARG A 290 2.25 -4.20 3.13
N GLY A 291 1.98 -2.97 3.53
CA GLY A 291 0.95 -2.10 2.95
C GLY A 291 1.41 -1.24 1.78
N HIS A 292 2.63 -1.46 1.29
CA HIS A 292 3.28 -0.56 0.34
C HIS A 292 3.39 -1.14 -1.09
N GLY A 293 2.80 -2.30 -1.34
CA GLY A 293 2.92 -2.97 -2.65
C GLY A 293 2.53 -2.12 -3.84
N PHE A 294 1.48 -1.30 -3.72
CA PHE A 294 1.06 -0.40 -4.79
C PHE A 294 2.05 0.75 -5.02
N MET A 295 2.65 1.29 -3.97
CA MET A 295 3.52 2.47 -4.07
C MET A 295 5.02 2.14 -4.25
N LEU A 296 5.43 0.88 -4.13
CA LEU A 296 6.84 0.46 -4.23
C LEU A 296 7.06 -0.74 -5.16
N GLY A 297 6.00 -1.49 -5.46
CA GLY A 297 6.09 -2.83 -6.05
C GLY A 297 6.70 -2.86 -7.46
N GLN A 298 6.44 -1.85 -8.30
CA GLN A 298 6.96 -1.81 -9.67
C GLN A 298 8.47 -1.62 -9.67
N TYR A 299 8.98 -0.76 -8.78
CA TYR A 299 10.44 -0.59 -8.68
C TYR A 299 11.11 -1.79 -8.01
N PHE A 300 10.48 -2.43 -7.03
CA PHE A 300 10.95 -3.71 -6.51
C PHE A 300 11.02 -4.79 -7.59
N ALA A 301 10.02 -4.87 -8.48
CA ALA A 301 10.05 -5.78 -9.61
C ALA A 301 11.21 -5.46 -10.58
N LYS A 302 11.46 -4.16 -10.82
CA LYS A 302 12.62 -3.73 -11.60
C LYS A 302 13.94 -4.15 -10.95
N LEU A 303 14.12 -3.93 -9.66
CA LEU A 303 15.32 -4.34 -8.90
C LEU A 303 15.50 -5.86 -8.93
N TYR A 304 14.42 -6.62 -8.82
CA TYR A 304 14.42 -8.07 -8.95
C TYR A 304 15.00 -8.49 -10.31
N VAL A 305 14.44 -7.94 -11.39
CA VAL A 305 14.86 -8.28 -12.76
C VAL A 305 16.29 -7.81 -13.05
N ASP A 306 16.66 -6.61 -12.61
CA ASP A 306 18.02 -6.08 -12.81
C ASP A 306 19.08 -6.97 -12.13
N LYS A 307 18.80 -7.40 -10.87
CA LYS A 307 19.70 -8.34 -10.17
C LYS A 307 19.74 -9.70 -10.88
N TYR A 308 18.58 -10.24 -11.27
CA TYR A 308 18.49 -11.53 -11.98
C TYR A 308 19.30 -11.54 -13.28
N LEU A 309 19.31 -10.42 -14.00
CA LEU A 309 20.04 -10.24 -15.26
C LEU A 309 21.50 -9.77 -15.06
N GLY A 310 21.97 -9.65 -13.83
CA GLY A 310 23.34 -9.18 -13.54
C GLY A 310 23.59 -7.71 -13.91
N LYS A 311 22.54 -6.89 -13.98
CA LYS A 311 22.65 -5.45 -14.22
C LYS A 311 23.04 -4.70 -12.95
N PRO A 312 23.54 -3.45 -13.07
CA PRO A 312 23.82 -2.61 -11.91
C PRO A 312 22.57 -2.43 -11.03
N ILE A 313 22.76 -2.57 -9.73
CA ILE A 313 21.73 -2.42 -8.70
C ILE A 313 22.23 -1.50 -7.58
N PRO A 314 21.36 -0.81 -6.83
CA PRO A 314 21.75 0.00 -5.69
C PRO A 314 22.44 -0.83 -4.59
N ASP A 315 23.35 -0.21 -3.85
CA ASP A 315 24.09 -0.86 -2.76
C ASP A 315 23.18 -1.46 -1.69
N TYR A 316 22.04 -0.83 -1.40
CA TYR A 316 21.08 -1.32 -0.42
C TYR A 316 20.32 -2.61 -0.82
N MET A 317 20.48 -3.07 -2.07
CA MET A 317 19.81 -4.29 -2.53
C MET A 317 20.12 -5.51 -1.67
N HIS A 318 21.33 -5.61 -1.11
CA HIS A 318 21.71 -6.70 -0.22
C HIS A 318 20.84 -6.81 1.03
N ARG A 319 20.27 -5.68 1.50
CA ARG A 319 19.37 -5.63 2.65
C ARG A 319 17.99 -6.22 2.35
N LEU A 320 17.58 -6.23 1.07
CA LEU A 320 16.30 -6.77 0.61
C LEU A 320 16.34 -8.28 0.36
N LEU A 321 17.51 -8.91 0.36
CA LEU A 321 17.63 -10.35 0.17
C LEU A 321 17.06 -11.12 1.36
N LEU A 322 16.75 -12.40 1.16
CA LEU A 322 16.19 -13.28 2.20
C LEU A 322 17.04 -13.27 3.48
N ASN A 323 18.35 -13.29 3.34
CA ASN A 323 19.31 -13.27 4.45
C ASN A 323 19.81 -11.85 4.80
N GLY A 324 19.24 -10.81 4.20
CA GLY A 324 19.56 -9.43 4.51
C GLY A 324 18.97 -8.96 5.85
N ASP A 325 19.49 -7.87 6.38
CA ASP A 325 18.99 -7.26 7.62
C ASP A 325 17.62 -6.56 7.47
N GLY A 326 17.14 -6.45 6.23
CA GLY A 326 15.87 -5.85 5.88
C GLY A 326 15.89 -4.33 5.85
N LEU A 327 14.90 -3.77 5.17
CA LEU A 327 14.52 -2.37 5.28
C LEU A 327 13.21 -2.31 6.06
N SER A 328 13.19 -1.66 7.19
CA SER A 328 11.97 -1.48 7.97
C SER A 328 11.79 -0.02 8.35
N GLU A 329 10.62 0.52 8.07
CA GLU A 329 10.24 1.84 8.56
C GLU A 329 9.71 1.68 10.00
N ASN A 330 10.55 1.95 10.98
CA ASN A 330 10.18 1.87 12.40
C ASN A 330 9.61 3.19 12.96
N ALA A 331 9.79 4.30 12.24
CA ALA A 331 9.39 5.62 12.71
C ALA A 331 7.86 5.86 12.71
N PHE A 332 7.08 4.89 12.22
CA PHE A 332 5.65 5.06 12.01
C PHE A 332 4.83 3.82 12.39
N LYS A 333 5.33 3.01 13.30
CA LYS A 333 4.55 1.96 13.97
C LYS A 333 4.20 2.37 15.38
#